data_654e7db188610955bc442a291e5e72ca
#
_entry.id   654e7db188610955bc442a291e5e72ca
#
_cell.length_a   1.000
_cell.length_b   1.000
_cell.length_c   1.000
_cell.angle_alpha   90.00
_cell.angle_beta   90.00
_cell.angle_gamma   90.00
#
_symmetry.space_group_name_H-M   'P 1'
#
loop_
_entity.id
_entity.type
_entity.pdbx_description
1 polymer ?
#
loop_
_entity_poly.entity_id
_entity_poly.type
_entity_poly.pdbx_seq_one_letter_code
_entity_poly.pdbx_strand_id
1 'polypeptide(L)'
;EIEERLAQAYPEGATAPTAQGVNAFTSWYAGCFHLRLEAADLQGRTLPQAAEFALRKVMDLHASREGHEPAEVIAYIERHVLLQAIDRNWQNHLTDMDELRRAVNLRSYAQKDPLNEYKTEAYRAFADLMGQLREDVCRKLFRLASSMEALEALMRRAQGQAVASGPAEPGTLDAVKSPATAP
;
A
#
# COMPACT_ATOMS: atom_id res chain seq x y z
N GLU A 1 1.93 3.64 -12.21
CA GLU A 1 0.69 2.87 -12.03
C GLU A 1 -0.46 3.42 -12.90
N ILE A 2 -0.86 4.71 -12.78
CA ILE A 2 -1.94 5.29 -13.60
C ILE A 2 -1.62 5.16 -15.09
N GLU A 3 -0.42 5.56 -15.50
CA GLU A 3 0.03 5.46 -16.89
C GLU A 3 0.11 4.00 -17.37
N GLU A 4 0.65 3.13 -16.56
CA GLU A 4 0.81 1.69 -16.82
C GLU A 4 -0.56 0.99 -16.99
N ARG A 5 -1.52 1.28 -16.11
CA ARG A 5 -2.89 0.78 -16.21
C ARG A 5 -3.64 1.37 -17.41
N LEU A 6 -3.42 2.65 -17.67
CA LEU A 6 -4.06 3.34 -18.79
C LEU A 6 -3.48 2.85 -20.13
N ALA A 7 -2.18 2.49 -20.19
CA ALA A 7 -1.57 1.93 -21.39
C ALA A 7 -2.28 0.66 -21.88
N GLN A 8 -2.86 -0.13 -20.98
CA GLN A 8 -3.65 -1.31 -21.33
C GLN A 8 -4.95 -0.96 -22.10
N ALA A 9 -5.44 0.28 -21.95
CA ALA A 9 -6.61 0.75 -22.70
C ALA A 9 -6.28 1.24 -24.12
N TYR A 10 -4.99 1.53 -24.39
CA TYR A 10 -4.51 2.01 -25.69
C TYR A 10 -3.82 0.86 -26.42
N PRO A 11 -4.39 0.31 -27.51
CA PRO A 11 -3.69 -0.68 -28.34
C PRO A 11 -2.38 -0.11 -28.87
N GLU A 12 -1.43 -1.00 -29.13
CA GLU A 12 -0.11 -0.62 -29.64
C GLU A 12 -0.24 0.18 -30.96
N GLY A 13 0.29 1.41 -30.96
CA GLY A 13 0.18 2.34 -32.10
C GLY A 13 -1.15 3.09 -32.23
N ALA A 14 -2.11 2.89 -31.32
CA ALA A 14 -3.39 3.61 -31.36
C ALA A 14 -3.30 4.97 -30.64
N THR A 15 -3.96 5.97 -31.27
CA THR A 15 -4.09 7.32 -30.69
C THR A 15 -5.34 7.47 -29.80
N ALA A 16 -6.21 6.46 -29.78
CA ALA A 16 -7.44 6.46 -28.99
C ALA A 16 -7.60 5.15 -28.22
N PRO A 17 -8.17 5.22 -27.00
CA PRO A 17 -8.38 4.02 -26.17
C PRO A 17 -9.56 3.19 -26.68
N THR A 18 -9.55 1.90 -26.35
CA THR A 18 -10.70 1.01 -26.57
C THR A 18 -11.77 1.23 -25.52
N ALA A 19 -13.04 1.04 -25.89
CA ALA A 19 -14.16 1.16 -24.93
C ALA A 19 -14.02 0.19 -23.73
N GLN A 20 -13.56 -1.05 -23.98
CA GLN A 20 -13.33 -2.04 -22.93
C GLN A 20 -12.20 -1.62 -22.00
N GLY A 21 -11.08 -1.13 -22.55
CA GLY A 21 -9.95 -0.65 -21.77
C GLY A 21 -10.30 0.57 -20.92
N VAL A 22 -11.08 1.51 -21.49
CA VAL A 22 -11.59 2.66 -20.74
C VAL A 22 -12.45 2.23 -19.57
N ASN A 23 -13.39 1.30 -19.77
CA ASN A 23 -14.25 0.80 -18.69
C ASN A 23 -13.44 0.09 -17.59
N ALA A 24 -12.45 -0.72 -17.97
CA ALA A 24 -11.56 -1.38 -17.01
C ALA A 24 -10.75 -0.35 -16.21
N PHE A 25 -10.17 0.64 -16.88
CA PHE A 25 -9.40 1.70 -16.25
C PHE A 25 -10.25 2.56 -15.32
N THR A 26 -11.42 3.03 -15.75
CA THR A 26 -12.30 3.87 -14.92
C THR A 26 -12.82 3.14 -13.69
N SER A 27 -13.10 1.84 -13.80
CA SER A 27 -13.50 0.99 -12.68
C SER A 27 -12.37 0.82 -11.66
N TRP A 28 -11.15 0.54 -12.14
CA TRP A 28 -9.96 0.46 -11.29
C TRP A 28 -9.67 1.81 -10.61
N TYR A 29 -9.72 2.91 -11.37
CA TYR A 29 -9.47 4.26 -10.89
C TYR A 29 -10.46 4.66 -9.78
N ALA A 30 -11.75 4.40 -9.98
CA ALA A 30 -12.77 4.64 -8.96
C ALA A 30 -12.55 3.76 -7.71
N GLY A 31 -12.10 2.52 -7.88
CA GLY A 31 -11.78 1.62 -6.77
C GLY A 31 -10.54 2.03 -5.97
N CYS A 32 -9.54 2.64 -6.62
CA CYS A 32 -8.30 3.08 -5.96
C CYS A 32 -8.43 4.46 -5.31
N PHE A 33 -9.00 5.43 -6.04
CA PHE A 33 -8.95 6.83 -5.63
C PHE A 33 -10.30 7.36 -5.13
N HIS A 34 -11.37 6.56 -5.20
CA HIS A 34 -12.75 7.00 -4.90
C HIS A 34 -13.19 8.24 -5.72
N LEU A 35 -12.57 8.44 -6.86
CA LEU A 35 -12.89 9.48 -7.83
C LEU A 35 -13.57 8.87 -9.05
N ARG A 36 -14.61 9.52 -9.53
CA ARG A 36 -15.24 9.16 -10.81
C ARG A 36 -14.48 9.80 -11.96
N LEU A 37 -14.16 8.98 -12.94
CA LEU A 37 -13.63 9.38 -14.22
C LEU A 37 -14.58 8.81 -15.29
N GLU A 38 -15.13 9.66 -16.14
CA GLU A 38 -16.03 9.22 -17.17
C GLU A 38 -15.28 8.87 -18.46
N ALA A 39 -15.84 7.99 -19.27
CA ALA A 39 -15.23 7.62 -20.54
C ALA A 39 -15.02 8.85 -21.46
N ALA A 40 -15.92 9.83 -21.38
CA ALA A 40 -15.81 11.09 -22.11
C ALA A 40 -14.56 11.91 -21.72
N ASP A 41 -14.12 11.81 -20.47
CA ASP A 41 -12.91 12.49 -19.97
C ASP A 41 -11.63 12.01 -20.68
N LEU A 42 -11.63 10.79 -21.18
CA LEU A 42 -10.48 10.16 -21.84
C LEU A 42 -10.55 10.23 -23.38
N GLN A 43 -11.72 10.50 -23.92
CA GLN A 43 -11.91 10.60 -25.37
C GLN A 43 -11.13 11.76 -25.99
N GLY A 44 -10.51 11.51 -27.13
CA GLY A 44 -9.73 12.53 -27.86
C GLY A 44 -8.40 12.88 -27.22
N ARG A 45 -7.99 12.19 -26.14
CA ARG A 45 -6.69 12.37 -25.49
C ARG A 45 -5.72 11.27 -25.93
N THR A 46 -4.46 11.63 -26.09
CA THR A 46 -3.37 10.65 -26.20
C THR A 46 -3.10 10.02 -24.83
N LEU A 47 -2.42 8.88 -24.80
CA LEU A 47 -2.06 8.19 -23.54
C LEU A 47 -1.38 9.13 -22.52
N PRO A 48 -0.35 9.93 -22.86
CA PRO A 48 0.24 10.86 -21.90
C PRO A 48 -0.73 11.92 -21.39
N GLN A 49 -1.56 12.47 -22.27
CA GLN A 49 -2.56 13.50 -21.89
C GLN A 49 -3.64 12.94 -20.97
N ALA A 50 -4.08 11.71 -21.23
CA ALA A 50 -5.07 11.04 -20.39
C ALA A 50 -4.48 10.66 -19.01
N ALA A 51 -3.22 10.22 -18.97
CA ALA A 51 -2.51 9.91 -17.74
C ALA A 51 -2.28 11.17 -16.89
N GLU A 52 -1.85 12.27 -17.50
CA GLU A 52 -1.68 13.56 -16.83
C GLU A 52 -3.01 14.08 -16.26
N PHE A 53 -4.09 13.99 -17.03
CA PHE A 53 -5.41 14.42 -16.60
C PHE A 53 -5.90 13.59 -15.39
N ALA A 54 -5.77 12.27 -15.45
CA ALA A 54 -6.14 11.39 -14.36
C ALA A 54 -5.29 11.66 -13.10
N LEU A 55 -3.98 11.83 -13.26
CA LEU A 55 -3.07 12.15 -12.17
C LEU A 55 -3.42 13.50 -11.53
N ARG A 56 -3.69 14.52 -12.33
CA ARG A 56 -4.05 15.85 -11.84
C ARG A 56 -5.29 15.81 -10.95
N LYS A 57 -6.35 15.08 -11.34
CA LYS A 57 -7.54 14.91 -10.48
C LYS A 57 -7.22 14.28 -9.12
N VAL A 58 -6.29 13.34 -9.06
CA VAL A 58 -5.84 12.73 -7.79
C VAL A 58 -5.07 13.74 -6.95
N MET A 59 -4.15 14.50 -7.58
CA MET A 59 -3.36 15.52 -6.88
C MET A 59 -4.24 16.66 -6.36
N ASP A 60 -5.24 17.09 -7.13
CA ASP A 60 -6.18 18.12 -6.70
C ASP A 60 -7.01 17.66 -5.49
N LEU A 61 -7.43 16.39 -5.46
CA LEU A 61 -8.09 15.82 -4.29
C LEU A 61 -7.18 15.81 -3.07
N HIS A 62 -5.91 15.40 -3.25
CA HIS A 62 -4.93 15.39 -2.15
C HIS A 62 -4.68 16.81 -1.64
N ALA A 63 -4.43 17.77 -2.53
CA ALA A 63 -4.20 19.18 -2.17
C ALA A 63 -5.42 19.81 -1.48
N SER A 64 -6.63 19.45 -1.90
CA SER A 64 -7.85 19.91 -1.24
C SER A 64 -7.94 19.46 0.22
N ARG A 65 -7.43 18.27 0.53
CA ARG A 65 -7.36 17.75 1.91
C ARG A 65 -6.33 18.49 2.76
N GLU A 66 -5.15 18.74 2.19
CA GLU A 66 -4.11 19.55 2.85
C GLU A 66 -4.62 20.94 3.24
N GLY A 67 -5.59 21.48 2.51
CA GLY A 67 -6.23 22.76 2.82
C GLY A 67 -7.29 22.72 3.93
N HIS A 68 -7.82 21.53 4.27
CA HIS A 68 -8.91 21.36 5.24
C HIS A 68 -8.47 20.70 6.55
N GLU A 69 -7.42 19.90 6.52
CA GLU A 69 -6.94 19.14 7.67
C GLU A 69 -5.57 19.66 8.14
N PRO A 70 -5.27 19.61 9.43
CA PRO A 70 -3.92 19.91 9.94
C PRO A 70 -2.88 19.00 9.32
N ALA A 71 -1.74 19.56 8.90
CA ALA A 71 -0.66 18.79 8.26
C ALA A 71 -0.17 17.59 9.08
N GLU A 72 -0.19 17.71 10.42
CA GLU A 72 0.18 16.64 11.34
C GLU A 72 -0.78 15.44 11.26
N VAL A 73 -2.08 15.72 11.05
CA VAL A 73 -3.10 14.68 10.90
C VAL A 73 -2.91 13.93 9.59
N ILE A 74 -2.68 14.65 8.50
CA ILE A 74 -2.41 14.05 7.18
C ILE A 74 -1.16 13.18 7.25
N ALA A 75 -0.06 13.70 7.77
CA ALA A 75 1.19 12.97 7.93
C ALA A 75 1.05 11.71 8.82
N TYR A 76 0.22 11.79 9.86
CA TYR A 76 -0.08 10.64 10.70
C TYR A 76 -0.84 9.55 9.93
N ILE A 77 -1.88 9.94 9.18
CA ILE A 77 -2.68 9.02 8.37
C ILE A 77 -1.82 8.34 7.31
N GLU A 78 -1.03 9.11 6.58
CA GLU A 78 -0.14 8.61 5.52
C GLU A 78 0.87 7.61 6.08
N ARG A 79 1.52 7.95 7.20
CA ARG A 79 2.44 7.05 7.88
C ARG A 79 1.76 5.77 8.33
N HIS A 80 0.59 5.88 8.95
CA HIS A 80 -0.15 4.72 9.45
C HIS A 80 -0.59 3.79 8.32
N VAL A 81 -1.14 4.34 7.25
CA VAL A 81 -1.55 3.58 6.06
C VAL A 81 -0.36 2.89 5.42
N LEU A 82 0.76 3.62 5.26
CA LEU A 82 1.99 3.08 4.68
C LEU A 82 2.54 1.92 5.51
N LEU A 83 2.69 2.11 6.82
CA LEU A 83 3.21 1.06 7.71
C LEU A 83 2.32 -0.18 7.70
N GLN A 84 1.00 -0.02 7.80
CA GLN A 84 0.08 -1.16 7.74
C GLN A 84 0.14 -1.90 6.39
N ALA A 85 0.30 -1.16 5.30
CA ALA A 85 0.42 -1.78 3.99
C ALA A 85 1.74 -2.55 3.85
N ILE A 86 2.86 -1.97 4.33
CA ILE A 86 4.17 -2.64 4.34
C ILE A 86 4.10 -3.91 5.18
N ASP A 87 3.65 -3.84 6.43
CA ASP A 87 3.62 -4.99 7.34
C ASP A 87 2.83 -6.15 6.74
N ARG A 88 1.64 -5.87 6.22
CA ARG A 88 0.79 -6.92 5.65
C ARG A 88 1.40 -7.55 4.40
N ASN A 89 1.83 -6.73 3.45
CA ASN A 89 2.35 -7.23 2.18
C ASN A 89 3.70 -7.92 2.38
N TRP A 90 4.52 -7.44 3.32
CA TRP A 90 5.78 -8.06 3.66
C TRP A 90 5.61 -9.43 4.31
N GLN A 91 4.66 -9.59 5.24
CA GLN A 91 4.36 -10.89 5.84
C GLN A 91 3.91 -11.92 4.79
N ASN A 92 3.05 -11.52 3.86
CA ASN A 92 2.65 -12.38 2.75
C ASN A 92 3.85 -12.76 1.88
N HIS A 93 4.68 -11.80 1.52
CA HIS A 93 5.89 -12.02 0.71
C HIS A 93 6.87 -13.00 1.38
N LEU A 94 7.08 -12.89 2.68
CA LEU A 94 7.93 -13.87 3.40
C LEU A 94 7.37 -15.30 3.30
N THR A 95 6.05 -15.44 3.39
CA THR A 95 5.38 -16.74 3.21
C THR A 95 5.58 -17.27 1.80
N ASP A 96 5.35 -16.43 0.79
CA ASP A 96 5.52 -16.79 -0.63
C ASP A 96 6.98 -17.18 -0.93
N MET A 97 7.95 -16.48 -0.33
CA MET A 97 9.38 -16.80 -0.48
C MET A 97 9.76 -18.13 0.16
N ASP A 98 9.17 -18.47 1.30
CA ASP A 98 9.38 -19.79 1.91
C ASP A 98 8.77 -20.91 1.08
N GLU A 99 7.60 -20.70 0.49
CA GLU A 99 6.97 -21.64 -0.44
C GLU A 99 7.79 -21.80 -1.73
N LEU A 100 8.26 -20.71 -2.31
CA LEU A 100 9.13 -20.71 -3.47
C LEU A 100 10.41 -21.50 -3.21
N ARG A 101 11.06 -21.28 -2.06
CA ARG A 101 12.27 -22.01 -1.67
C ARG A 101 12.05 -23.51 -1.62
N ARG A 102 10.91 -23.96 -1.08
CA ARG A 102 10.54 -25.37 -1.04
C ARG A 102 10.27 -25.93 -2.44
N ALA A 103 9.53 -25.18 -3.26
CA ALA A 103 9.17 -25.58 -4.60
C ALA A 103 10.39 -25.75 -5.52
N VAL A 104 11.34 -24.81 -5.48
CA VAL A 104 12.57 -24.87 -6.29
C VAL A 104 13.45 -26.07 -5.88
N ASN A 105 13.55 -26.37 -4.59
CA ASN A 105 14.28 -27.55 -4.12
C ASN A 105 13.68 -28.86 -4.65
N LEU A 106 12.35 -28.94 -4.79
CA LEU A 106 11.69 -30.13 -5.36
C LEU A 106 11.88 -30.25 -6.88
N ARG A 107 12.00 -29.12 -7.59
CA ARG A 107 12.21 -29.08 -9.06
C ARG A 107 13.67 -29.36 -9.47
N SER A 108 14.62 -29.36 -8.55
CA SER A 108 16.06 -29.56 -8.83
C SER A 108 16.38 -30.89 -9.53
N TYR A 109 15.44 -31.86 -9.50
CA TYR A 109 15.55 -33.13 -10.25
C TYR A 109 15.42 -32.98 -11.78
N ALA A 110 15.04 -31.82 -12.31
CA ALA A 110 14.72 -31.60 -13.73
C ALA A 110 15.79 -30.86 -14.56
N GLN A 111 17.08 -31.00 -14.20
CA GLN A 111 18.24 -30.44 -14.95
C GLN A 111 18.31 -28.91 -15.14
N LYS A 112 17.50 -28.14 -14.45
CA LYS A 112 17.61 -26.68 -14.41
C LYS A 112 18.44 -26.25 -13.20
N ASP A 113 19.18 -25.14 -13.35
CA ASP A 113 19.92 -24.55 -12.23
C ASP A 113 18.92 -23.98 -11.19
N PRO A 114 18.76 -24.63 -10.02
CA PRO A 114 17.77 -24.22 -9.03
C PRO A 114 18.01 -22.80 -8.51
N LEU A 115 19.28 -22.36 -8.47
CA LEU A 115 19.62 -21.04 -7.98
C LEU A 115 19.14 -19.93 -8.94
N ASN A 116 19.28 -20.16 -10.24
CA ASN A 116 18.84 -19.20 -11.25
C ASN A 116 17.31 -19.14 -11.34
N GLU A 117 16.62 -20.27 -11.20
CA GLU A 117 15.15 -20.30 -11.08
C GLU A 117 14.68 -19.51 -9.86
N TYR A 118 15.27 -19.80 -8.69
CA TYR A 118 14.93 -19.08 -7.46
C TYR A 118 15.11 -17.58 -7.59
N LYS A 119 16.26 -17.12 -8.12
CA LYS A 119 16.53 -15.69 -8.29
C LYS A 119 15.51 -15.02 -9.23
N THR A 120 15.15 -15.67 -10.31
CA THR A 120 14.20 -15.14 -11.30
C THR A 120 12.79 -15.03 -10.72
N GLU A 121 12.31 -16.09 -10.06
CA GLU A 121 10.99 -16.10 -9.44
C GLU A 121 10.91 -15.17 -8.24
N ALA A 122 11.96 -15.09 -7.41
CA ALA A 122 12.07 -14.17 -6.29
C ALA A 122 12.03 -12.70 -6.73
N TYR A 123 12.72 -12.37 -7.83
CA TYR A 123 12.67 -11.02 -8.39
C TYR A 123 11.25 -10.65 -8.86
N ARG A 124 10.55 -11.57 -9.51
CA ARG A 124 9.16 -11.36 -9.94
C ARG A 124 8.24 -11.17 -8.72
N ALA A 125 8.34 -12.06 -7.72
CA ALA A 125 7.56 -11.95 -6.49
C ALA A 125 7.80 -10.61 -5.77
N PHE A 126 9.04 -10.11 -5.77
CA PHE A 126 9.34 -8.80 -5.21
C PHE A 126 8.77 -7.64 -6.05
N ALA A 127 8.80 -7.73 -7.37
CA ALA A 127 8.17 -6.74 -8.25
C ALA A 127 6.65 -6.69 -8.04
N ASP A 128 6.01 -7.86 -7.91
CA ASP A 128 4.58 -7.99 -7.61
C ASP A 128 4.23 -7.40 -6.23
N LEU A 129 5.06 -7.68 -5.20
CA LEU A 129 4.95 -7.06 -3.88
C LEU A 129 4.94 -5.53 -3.98
N MET A 130 5.88 -4.94 -4.73
CA MET A 130 5.98 -3.48 -4.88
C MET A 130 4.77 -2.89 -5.61
N GLY A 131 4.19 -3.62 -6.57
CA GLY A 131 2.94 -3.26 -7.24
C GLY A 131 1.75 -3.28 -6.27
N GLN A 132 1.57 -4.38 -5.55
CA GLN A 132 0.49 -4.55 -4.56
C GLN A 132 0.58 -3.52 -3.44
N LEU A 133 1.80 -3.24 -2.94
CA LEU A 133 2.01 -2.24 -1.90
C LEU A 133 1.55 -0.85 -2.35
N ARG A 134 1.92 -0.43 -3.56
CA ARG A 134 1.48 0.87 -4.12
C ARG A 134 -0.04 0.95 -4.25
N GLU A 135 -0.66 -0.09 -4.78
CA GLU A 135 -2.12 -0.16 -4.94
C GLU A 135 -2.84 -0.13 -3.59
N ASP A 136 -2.36 -0.90 -2.60
CA ASP A 136 -2.93 -0.96 -1.26
C ASP A 136 -2.84 0.39 -0.54
N VAL A 137 -1.69 1.07 -0.64
CA VAL A 137 -1.49 2.41 -0.05
C VAL A 137 -2.46 3.40 -0.67
N CYS A 138 -2.51 3.50 -2.01
CA CYS A 138 -3.42 4.41 -2.69
C CYS A 138 -4.87 4.14 -2.31
N ARG A 139 -5.33 2.89 -2.39
CA ARG A 139 -6.70 2.49 -2.08
C ARG A 139 -7.10 2.80 -0.63
N LYS A 140 -6.22 2.55 0.33
CA LYS A 140 -6.49 2.82 1.75
C LYS A 140 -6.47 4.31 2.05
N LEU A 141 -5.49 5.04 1.51
CA LEU A 141 -5.32 6.46 1.74
C LEU A 141 -6.55 7.25 1.25
N PHE A 142 -7.00 6.99 0.03
CA PHE A 142 -8.14 7.69 -0.55
C PHE A 142 -9.49 7.24 0.03
N ARG A 143 -9.59 5.97 0.47
CA ARG A 143 -10.78 5.50 1.17
C ARG A 143 -10.95 6.13 2.56
N LEU A 144 -9.88 6.26 3.32
CA LEU A 144 -9.90 6.97 4.61
C LEU A 144 -10.26 8.45 4.43
N ALA A 145 -9.80 9.04 3.33
CA ALA A 145 -10.13 10.40 2.97
C ALA A 145 -11.61 10.65 2.69
N SER A 146 -12.29 9.65 2.15
CA SER A 146 -13.73 9.77 1.81
C SER A 146 -14.67 9.47 2.98
N SER A 147 -14.14 8.99 4.12
CA SER A 147 -14.93 8.61 5.28
C SER A 147 -14.43 9.33 6.54
N MET A 148 -15.10 10.42 6.92
CA MET A 148 -14.85 11.14 8.19
C MET A 148 -14.95 10.21 9.40
N GLU A 149 -15.88 9.28 9.39
CA GLU A 149 -16.08 8.32 10.48
C GLU A 149 -14.88 7.36 10.63
N ALA A 150 -14.29 6.90 9.52
CA ALA A 150 -13.08 6.07 9.54
C ALA A 150 -11.87 6.87 10.03
N LEU A 151 -11.77 8.13 9.67
CA LEU A 151 -10.73 9.06 10.14
C LEU A 151 -10.82 9.28 11.65
N GLU A 152 -12.00 9.60 12.17
CA GLU A 152 -12.23 9.77 13.61
C GLU A 152 -11.95 8.49 14.41
N ALA A 153 -12.29 7.31 13.87
CA ALA A 153 -11.97 6.03 14.48
C ALA A 153 -10.48 5.77 14.55
N LEU A 154 -9.73 6.15 13.50
CA LEU A 154 -8.27 6.06 13.47
C LEU A 154 -7.64 7.00 14.51
N MET A 155 -8.10 8.24 14.58
CA MET A 155 -7.62 9.24 15.54
C MET A 155 -7.86 8.80 16.98
N ARG A 156 -9.03 8.24 17.30
CA ARG A 156 -9.33 7.70 18.63
C ARG A 156 -8.40 6.55 19.02
N ARG A 157 -8.07 5.67 18.06
CA ARG A 157 -7.09 4.58 18.30
C ARG A 157 -5.69 5.12 18.58
N ALA A 158 -5.25 6.12 17.84
CA ALA A 158 -3.95 6.75 18.03
C ALA A 158 -3.81 7.38 19.42
N GLN A 159 -4.83 8.12 19.86
CA GLN A 159 -4.87 8.71 21.19
C GLN A 159 -4.87 7.65 22.30
N GLY A 160 -5.60 6.54 22.11
CA GLY A 160 -5.61 5.42 23.06
C GLY A 160 -4.27 4.71 23.17
N GLN A 161 -3.52 4.56 22.09
CA GLN A 161 -2.18 3.97 22.09
C GLN A 161 -1.12 4.88 22.71
N ALA A 162 -1.21 6.19 22.51
CA ALA A 162 -0.32 7.16 23.13
C ALA A 162 -0.44 7.16 24.67
N VAL A 163 -1.63 6.92 25.19
CA VAL A 163 -1.88 6.80 26.66
C VAL A 163 -1.35 5.48 27.21
N ALA A 164 -1.37 4.39 26.42
CA ALA A 164 -0.91 3.07 26.85
C ALA A 164 0.63 2.91 26.80
N SER A 165 1.34 3.77 26.07
CA SER A 165 2.80 3.79 25.94
C SER A 165 3.47 4.91 26.77
N GLY A 166 2.80 5.42 27.80
CA GLY A 166 3.44 6.29 28.80
C GLY A 166 4.66 5.61 29.43
N PRO A 167 5.71 6.39 29.81
CA PRO A 167 6.92 5.79 30.38
C PRO A 167 6.54 4.96 31.61
N ALA A 168 6.96 3.69 31.62
CA ALA A 168 6.85 2.82 32.79
C ALA A 168 7.61 3.52 33.94
N GLU A 169 6.92 3.82 35.00
CA GLU A 169 7.57 4.32 36.21
C GLU A 169 8.69 3.34 36.61
N PRO A 170 9.90 3.84 36.96
CA PRO A 170 10.99 2.97 37.45
C PRO A 170 10.51 2.29 38.72
N GLY A 171 10.21 0.99 38.61
CA GLY A 171 9.81 0.16 39.74
C GLY A 171 10.86 0.29 40.88
N THR A 172 10.40 0.70 42.05
CA THR A 172 11.15 0.65 43.28
C THR A 172 11.63 -0.78 43.51
N LEU A 173 12.94 -0.98 43.42
CA LEU A 173 13.60 -2.23 43.83
C LEU A 173 13.36 -2.40 45.32
N ASP A 174 12.38 -3.22 45.69
CA ASP A 174 12.21 -3.66 47.08
C ASP A 174 13.47 -4.41 47.52
N ALA A 175 14.04 -3.90 48.59
CA ALA A 175 15.23 -4.41 49.25
C ALA A 175 15.07 -5.90 49.57
N VAL A 176 15.92 -6.73 48.98
CA VAL A 176 16.11 -8.13 49.38
C VAL A 176 16.63 -8.17 50.82
N LYS A 177 15.75 -8.48 51.76
CA LYS A 177 16.13 -8.81 53.14
C LYS A 177 16.90 -10.13 53.16
N SER A 178 18.18 -10.07 53.42
CA SER A 178 19.01 -11.24 53.76
C SER A 178 18.48 -11.93 55.01
N PRO A 179 18.38 -13.26 55.06
CA PRO A 179 18.09 -13.96 56.31
C PRO A 179 19.34 -13.98 57.21
N ALA A 180 19.18 -13.48 58.41
CA ALA A 180 20.17 -13.54 59.47
C ALA A 180 20.42 -14.99 59.90
N THR A 181 21.66 -15.40 59.89
CA THR A 181 22.17 -16.61 60.54
C THR A 181 22.18 -16.31 62.04
N ALA A 182 21.60 -17.18 62.82
CA ALA A 182 21.74 -17.22 64.27
C ALA A 182 22.11 -18.62 64.75
N PRO A 183 22.65 -18.80 65.95
CA PRO A 183 23.82 -19.59 66.31
C PRO A 183 23.56 -21.08 66.54
#